data_944c94b0f75ca777bbebae1409f8224c
#
_entry.id   944c94b0f75ca777bbebae1409f8224c
#
_cell.length_a   1.000
_cell.length_b   1.000
_cell.length_c   1.000
_cell.angle_alpha   90.00
_cell.angle_beta   90.00
_cell.angle_gamma   90.00
#
_symmetry.space_group_name_H-M   'P 1'
#
loop_
_entity.id
_entity.type
_entity.pdbx_description
1 polymer ?
#
loop_
_entity_poly.entity_id
_entity_poly.type
_entity_poly.pdbx_seq_one_letter_code
_entity_poly.pdbx_strand_id
1 'polypeptide(L)'
;MTYSPPQTPARQAVAPQILAFDVFGTVVDWHSGIAREVRALQPGVDGDAFALAWRAGYQPAMRRVMSGELGWTLIDDLHRLILGGILDQFGLSHLSDAQKQHLNKAWHRLDPWPDVVAGLTRLKRKHTICTLSNGNIGLLTNMAKHGGLPWDCILSAEVFRAYKPAPTTYLGVAKVFDVAPEQVMLVAAHQDDLAAARACGLQTAYIERPFEFGQAKPKDVSPDPANTFHAQDLLALADQLGC
;
A
#
# COMPACT_ATOMS: atom_id res chain seq x y z
N MET A 1 -1.61 34.94 45.32
CA MET A 1 -2.49 33.91 44.67
C MET A 1 -1.97 33.68 43.29
N THR A 2 -1.30 32.55 43.10
CA THR A 2 -0.73 32.15 41.79
C THR A 2 -1.85 31.44 40.99
N TYR A 3 -2.24 32.01 39.87
CA TYR A 3 -3.21 31.42 38.93
C TYR A 3 -2.51 30.29 38.19
N SER A 4 -2.94 29.06 38.40
CA SER A 4 -2.59 27.91 37.56
C SER A 4 -3.63 27.80 36.44
N PRO A 5 -3.22 27.79 35.15
CA PRO A 5 -4.17 27.59 34.08
C PRO A 5 -4.76 26.18 34.14
N PRO A 6 -6.03 25.99 33.72
CA PRO A 6 -6.67 24.70 33.69
C PRO A 6 -5.89 23.78 32.73
N GLN A 7 -5.47 22.63 33.24
CA GLN A 7 -4.92 21.56 32.39
C GLN A 7 -6.02 21.02 31.50
N THR A 8 -5.87 21.16 30.20
CA THR A 8 -6.75 20.49 29.24
C THR A 8 -6.63 18.98 29.48
N PRO A 9 -7.74 18.25 29.71
CA PRO A 9 -7.68 16.82 29.94
C PRO A 9 -7.03 16.16 28.71
N ALA A 10 -6.04 15.29 28.96
CA ALA A 10 -5.43 14.48 27.91
C ALA A 10 -6.56 13.74 27.18
N ARG A 11 -6.71 14.01 25.88
CA ARG A 11 -7.69 13.31 25.02
C ARG A 11 -7.39 11.81 25.14
N GLN A 12 -8.28 11.03 25.74
CA GLN A 12 -8.13 9.58 25.75
C GLN A 12 -7.98 9.13 24.28
N ALA A 13 -6.92 8.39 24.00
CA ALA A 13 -6.68 7.87 22.66
C ALA A 13 -7.88 6.99 22.27
N VAL A 14 -8.58 7.38 21.21
CA VAL A 14 -9.72 6.62 20.69
C VAL A 14 -9.18 5.33 20.09
N ALA A 15 -9.70 4.17 20.50
CA ALA A 15 -9.31 2.91 19.88
C ALA A 15 -9.76 2.89 18.41
N PRO A 16 -8.90 2.51 17.45
CA PRO A 16 -9.31 2.43 16.05
C PRO A 16 -10.35 1.33 15.87
N GLN A 17 -11.39 1.60 15.10
CA GLN A 17 -12.39 0.61 14.70
C GLN A 17 -12.03 -0.03 13.37
N ILE A 18 -11.50 0.78 12.46
CA ILE A 18 -11.14 0.40 11.09
C ILE A 18 -9.62 0.47 10.92
N LEU A 19 -9.02 -0.61 10.44
CA LEU A 19 -7.64 -0.63 9.99
C LEU A 19 -7.64 -0.65 8.46
N ALA A 20 -7.20 0.45 7.86
CA ALA A 20 -7.06 0.60 6.42
C ALA A 20 -5.59 0.35 6.02
N PHE A 21 -5.34 -0.57 5.11
CA PHE A 21 -3.99 -1.01 4.78
C PHE A 21 -3.56 -0.47 3.42
N ASP A 22 -2.43 0.22 3.37
CA ASP A 22 -1.65 0.26 2.15
C ASP A 22 -1.22 -1.16 1.76
N VAL A 23 -1.08 -1.44 0.45
CA VAL A 23 -0.91 -2.81 0.00
C VAL A 23 0.47 -3.07 -0.60
N PHE A 24 0.86 -2.30 -1.64
CA PHE A 24 2.13 -2.52 -2.32
C PHE A 24 3.32 -2.12 -1.42
N GLY A 25 4.15 -3.09 -1.07
CA GLY A 25 5.29 -2.89 -0.18
C GLY A 25 4.94 -3.07 1.29
N THR A 26 3.73 -2.73 1.73
CA THR A 26 3.27 -2.93 3.11
C THR A 26 2.82 -4.37 3.36
N VAL A 27 1.93 -4.88 2.51
CA VAL A 27 1.31 -6.20 2.61
C VAL A 27 2.00 -7.22 1.72
N VAL A 28 2.40 -6.84 0.51
CA VAL A 28 2.98 -7.72 -0.50
C VAL A 28 4.39 -7.29 -0.92
N ASP A 29 5.25 -8.27 -1.19
CA ASP A 29 6.59 -8.08 -1.77
C ASP A 29 6.48 -7.91 -3.28
N TRP A 30 6.26 -6.66 -3.70
CA TRP A 30 6.16 -6.36 -5.11
C TRP A 30 7.49 -6.51 -5.85
N HIS A 31 8.63 -6.20 -5.21
CA HIS A 31 9.95 -6.21 -5.85
C HIS A 31 10.34 -7.64 -6.25
N SER A 32 10.37 -8.56 -5.30
CA SER A 32 10.74 -9.96 -5.57
C SER A 32 9.73 -10.63 -6.52
N GLY A 33 8.43 -10.31 -6.36
CA GLY A 33 7.37 -10.81 -7.23
C GLY A 33 7.57 -10.43 -8.69
N ILE A 34 7.76 -9.15 -8.99
CA ILE A 34 7.99 -8.66 -10.36
C ILE A 34 9.32 -9.17 -10.92
N ALA A 35 10.39 -9.16 -10.12
CA ALA A 35 11.70 -9.66 -10.53
C ALA A 35 11.63 -11.15 -10.93
N ARG A 36 10.91 -11.97 -10.19
CA ARG A 36 10.68 -13.39 -10.48
C ARG A 36 9.91 -13.57 -11.79
N GLU A 37 8.82 -12.83 -11.99
CA GLU A 37 7.97 -12.94 -13.18
C GLU A 37 8.70 -12.58 -14.47
N VAL A 38 9.52 -11.51 -14.46
CA VAL A 38 10.27 -11.14 -15.65
C VAL A 38 11.40 -12.14 -15.95
N ARG A 39 12.08 -12.66 -14.92
CA ARG A 39 13.12 -13.70 -15.10
C ARG A 39 12.54 -15.00 -15.63
N ALA A 40 11.28 -15.35 -15.27
CA ALA A 40 10.60 -16.53 -15.81
C ALA A 40 10.29 -16.38 -17.31
N LEU A 41 9.99 -15.16 -17.78
CA LEU A 41 9.76 -14.89 -19.20
C LEU A 41 11.05 -14.80 -20.00
N GLN A 42 12.09 -14.21 -19.45
CA GLN A 42 13.37 -13.99 -20.09
C GLN A 42 14.51 -14.26 -19.10
N PRO A 43 15.05 -15.47 -19.05
CA PRO A 43 16.23 -15.80 -18.26
C PRO A 43 17.41 -14.90 -18.63
N GLY A 44 18.13 -14.41 -17.62
CA GLY A 44 19.28 -13.52 -17.79
C GLY A 44 18.96 -12.03 -17.77
N VAL A 45 17.68 -11.62 -17.75
CA VAL A 45 17.33 -10.23 -17.50
C VAL A 45 17.63 -9.84 -16.04
N ASP A 46 18.12 -8.62 -15.82
CA ASP A 46 18.21 -8.07 -14.46
C ASP A 46 16.80 -7.75 -13.93
N GLY A 47 16.20 -8.73 -13.23
CA GLY A 47 14.85 -8.62 -12.72
C GLY A 47 14.71 -7.58 -11.63
N ASP A 48 15.76 -7.35 -10.82
CA ASP A 48 15.73 -6.35 -9.76
C ASP A 48 15.71 -4.94 -10.36
N ALA A 49 16.59 -4.67 -11.30
CA ALA A 49 16.59 -3.40 -12.04
C ALA A 49 15.29 -3.18 -12.81
N PHE A 50 14.71 -4.26 -13.40
CA PHE A 50 13.43 -4.19 -14.10
C PHE A 50 12.28 -3.82 -13.16
N ALA A 51 12.19 -4.48 -12.00
CA ALA A 51 11.15 -4.20 -11.01
C ALA A 51 11.22 -2.74 -10.52
N LEU A 52 12.42 -2.26 -10.22
CA LEU A 52 12.67 -0.88 -9.81
C LEU A 52 12.32 0.13 -10.91
N ALA A 53 12.68 -0.13 -12.17
CA ALA A 53 12.35 0.73 -13.30
C ALA A 53 10.83 0.82 -13.53
N TRP A 54 10.12 -0.31 -13.44
CA TRP A 54 8.66 -0.32 -13.55
C TRP A 54 8.01 0.48 -12.41
N ARG A 55 8.46 0.26 -11.18
CA ARG A 55 7.96 0.99 -10.00
C ARG A 55 8.25 2.49 -10.07
N ALA A 56 9.39 2.89 -10.63
CA ALA A 56 9.75 4.30 -10.77
C ALA A 56 8.78 5.10 -11.66
N GLY A 57 8.15 4.46 -12.64
CA GLY A 57 7.12 5.07 -13.50
C GLY A 57 5.77 5.32 -12.80
N TYR A 58 5.52 4.69 -11.65
CA TYR A 58 4.25 4.65 -10.96
C TYR A 58 3.77 6.04 -10.51
N GLN A 59 4.57 6.75 -9.71
CA GLN A 59 4.23 8.09 -9.21
C GLN A 59 4.05 9.13 -10.33
N PRO A 60 4.95 9.21 -11.34
CA PRO A 60 4.75 10.10 -12.48
C PRO A 60 3.43 9.83 -13.23
N ALA A 61 3.09 8.57 -13.49
CA ALA A 61 1.87 8.21 -14.19
C ALA A 61 0.61 8.62 -13.41
N MET A 62 0.56 8.37 -12.11
CA MET A 62 -0.55 8.80 -11.27
C MET A 62 -0.69 10.32 -11.21
N ARG A 63 0.43 11.08 -11.16
CA ARG A 63 0.38 12.56 -11.21
C ARG A 63 -0.27 13.06 -12.49
N ARG A 64 -0.03 12.42 -13.65
CA ARG A 64 -0.67 12.79 -14.93
C ARG A 64 -2.20 12.57 -14.89
N VAL A 65 -2.67 11.55 -14.18
CA VAL A 65 -4.11 11.35 -13.95
C VAL A 65 -4.67 12.44 -13.04
N MET A 66 -3.99 12.72 -11.92
CA MET A 66 -4.47 13.67 -10.92
C MET A 66 -4.38 15.12 -11.38
N SER A 67 -3.49 15.45 -12.34
CA SER A 67 -3.43 16.78 -12.98
C SER A 67 -4.49 16.98 -14.08
N GLY A 68 -5.20 15.92 -14.47
CA GLY A 68 -6.16 15.95 -15.55
C GLY A 68 -5.55 15.79 -16.97
N GLU A 69 -4.23 15.60 -17.08
CA GLU A 69 -3.56 15.30 -18.36
C GLU A 69 -4.06 13.98 -18.97
N LEU A 70 -4.25 12.99 -18.12
CA LEU A 70 -4.98 11.77 -18.42
C LEU A 70 -6.33 11.83 -17.72
N GLY A 71 -7.40 11.35 -18.34
CA GLY A 71 -8.65 11.09 -17.66
C GLY A 71 -8.44 10.04 -16.54
N TRP A 72 -9.50 9.76 -15.74
CA TRP A 72 -9.40 8.72 -14.74
C TRP A 72 -8.98 7.40 -15.40
N THR A 73 -7.82 6.91 -15.03
CA THR A 73 -7.17 5.72 -15.57
C THR A 73 -6.86 4.78 -14.42
N LEU A 74 -7.16 3.49 -14.56
CA LEU A 74 -6.88 2.48 -13.54
C LEU A 74 -5.36 2.19 -13.46
N ILE A 75 -4.92 1.71 -12.30
CA ILE A 75 -3.51 1.37 -12.11
C ILE A 75 -3.04 0.25 -13.05
N ASP A 76 -3.89 -0.69 -13.41
CA ASP A 76 -3.59 -1.74 -14.39
C ASP A 76 -3.20 -1.16 -15.76
N ASP A 77 -3.92 -0.11 -16.18
CA ASP A 77 -3.66 0.57 -17.45
C ASP A 77 -2.38 1.41 -17.37
N LEU A 78 -2.15 2.06 -16.23
CA LEU A 78 -0.90 2.78 -15.97
C LEU A 78 0.29 1.83 -15.92
N HIS A 79 0.17 0.67 -15.26
CA HIS A 79 1.19 -0.37 -15.28
C HIS A 79 1.52 -0.81 -16.71
N ARG A 80 0.49 -1.01 -17.54
CA ARG A 80 0.67 -1.40 -18.96
C ARG A 80 1.40 -0.31 -19.76
N LEU A 81 1.04 0.95 -19.53
CA LEU A 81 1.68 2.11 -20.16
C LEU A 81 3.17 2.21 -19.76
N ILE A 82 3.46 2.10 -18.48
CA ILE A 82 4.83 2.14 -17.95
C ILE A 82 5.65 0.97 -18.50
N LEU A 83 5.08 -0.25 -18.47
CA LEU A 83 5.70 -1.45 -19.01
C LEU A 83 6.15 -1.22 -20.45
N GLY A 84 5.24 -0.70 -21.31
CA GLY A 84 5.57 -0.38 -22.71
C GLY A 84 6.76 0.56 -22.85
N GLY A 85 6.92 1.50 -21.92
CA GLY A 85 8.01 2.48 -21.95
C GLY A 85 9.37 1.95 -21.48
N ILE A 86 9.43 0.81 -20.77
CA ILE A 86 10.69 0.27 -20.25
C ILE A 86 11.19 -0.99 -20.97
N LEU A 87 10.34 -1.65 -21.79
CA LEU A 87 10.71 -2.93 -22.42
C LEU A 87 12.01 -2.87 -23.22
N ASP A 88 12.22 -1.80 -23.99
CA ASP A 88 13.40 -1.64 -24.83
C ASP A 88 14.70 -1.58 -24.00
N GLN A 89 14.65 -0.87 -22.88
CA GLN A 89 15.79 -0.74 -21.96
C GLN A 89 16.30 -2.11 -21.46
N PHE A 90 15.42 -3.11 -21.38
CA PHE A 90 15.74 -4.46 -20.89
C PHE A 90 15.82 -5.51 -22.01
N GLY A 91 15.82 -5.10 -23.29
CA GLY A 91 15.88 -6.02 -24.43
C GLY A 91 14.62 -6.86 -24.60
N LEU A 92 13.47 -6.39 -24.09
CA LEU A 92 12.20 -7.11 -24.06
C LEU A 92 11.17 -6.63 -25.10
N SER A 93 11.59 -5.80 -26.06
CA SER A 93 10.70 -5.27 -27.11
C SER A 93 10.09 -6.38 -28.00
N HIS A 94 10.76 -7.53 -28.08
CA HIS A 94 10.32 -8.70 -28.85
C HIS A 94 9.13 -9.47 -28.23
N LEU A 95 8.77 -9.19 -26.97
CA LEU A 95 7.66 -9.88 -26.31
C LEU A 95 6.35 -9.67 -27.09
N SER A 96 5.60 -10.76 -27.28
CA SER A 96 4.25 -10.71 -27.85
C SER A 96 3.28 -9.96 -26.91
N ASP A 97 2.16 -9.50 -27.44
CA ASP A 97 1.13 -8.83 -26.64
C ASP A 97 0.57 -9.73 -25.53
N ALA A 98 0.45 -11.04 -25.78
CA ALA A 98 0.05 -12.01 -24.76
C ALA A 98 1.06 -12.09 -23.60
N GLN A 99 2.38 -12.09 -23.91
CA GLN A 99 3.41 -12.07 -22.88
C GLN A 99 3.45 -10.74 -22.10
N LYS A 100 3.29 -9.62 -22.80
CA LYS A 100 3.15 -8.30 -22.17
C LYS A 100 1.93 -8.22 -21.26
N GLN A 101 0.79 -8.79 -21.69
CA GLN A 101 -0.43 -8.89 -20.87
C GLN A 101 -0.20 -9.77 -19.64
N HIS A 102 0.43 -10.93 -19.82
CA HIS A 102 0.74 -11.83 -18.73
C HIS A 102 1.67 -11.14 -17.69
N LEU A 103 2.71 -10.45 -18.15
CA LEU A 103 3.62 -9.71 -17.29
C LEU A 103 2.90 -8.56 -16.57
N ASN A 104 2.03 -7.81 -17.27
CA ASN A 104 1.21 -6.77 -16.63
C ASN A 104 0.37 -7.31 -15.47
N LYS A 105 -0.14 -8.54 -15.61
CA LYS A 105 -0.91 -9.22 -14.55
C LYS A 105 -0.04 -9.80 -13.43
N ALA A 106 1.29 -9.66 -13.46
CA ALA A 106 2.16 -10.01 -12.35
C ALA A 106 1.79 -9.27 -11.06
N TRP A 107 1.37 -8.00 -11.17
CA TRP A 107 0.89 -7.21 -10.04
C TRP A 107 -0.33 -7.80 -9.33
N HIS A 108 -1.09 -8.69 -9.99
CA HIS A 108 -2.23 -9.40 -9.40
C HIS A 108 -1.83 -10.66 -8.62
N ARG A 109 -0.56 -11.11 -8.72
CA ARG A 109 -0.04 -12.38 -8.19
C ARG A 109 1.13 -12.18 -7.24
N LEU A 110 1.22 -11.00 -6.63
CA LEU A 110 2.25 -10.70 -5.65
C LEU A 110 2.02 -11.50 -4.38
N ASP A 111 3.10 -12.06 -3.85
CA ASP A 111 3.05 -12.82 -2.60
C ASP A 111 3.04 -11.87 -1.40
N PRO A 112 2.27 -12.17 -0.34
CA PRO A 112 2.34 -11.43 0.90
C PRO A 112 3.67 -11.67 1.62
N TRP A 113 4.09 -10.70 2.45
CA TRP A 113 5.17 -10.93 3.40
C TRP A 113 4.79 -12.06 4.37
N PRO A 114 5.78 -12.80 4.93
CA PRO A 114 5.52 -14.00 5.75
C PRO A 114 4.61 -13.78 6.97
N ASP A 115 4.62 -12.59 7.54
CA ASP A 115 3.84 -12.21 8.73
C ASP A 115 2.38 -11.85 8.42
N VAL A 116 2.06 -11.57 7.15
CA VAL A 116 0.86 -10.84 6.77
C VAL A 116 -0.42 -11.63 7.00
N VAL A 117 -0.52 -12.87 6.49
CA VAL A 117 -1.77 -13.63 6.59
C VAL A 117 -2.13 -13.90 8.06
N ALA A 118 -1.13 -14.26 8.87
CA ALA A 118 -1.34 -14.50 10.29
C ALA A 118 -1.67 -13.19 11.05
N GLY A 119 -0.94 -12.11 10.77
CA GLY A 119 -1.16 -10.79 11.36
C GLY A 119 -2.57 -10.24 11.05
N LEU A 120 -2.96 -10.24 9.77
CA LEU A 120 -4.31 -9.82 9.34
C LEU A 120 -5.41 -10.67 9.98
N THR A 121 -5.21 -11.99 10.06
CA THR A 121 -6.18 -12.90 10.71
C THR A 121 -6.38 -12.57 12.17
N ARG A 122 -5.32 -12.18 12.89
CA ARG A 122 -5.40 -11.72 14.28
C ARG A 122 -6.12 -10.39 14.39
N LEU A 123 -5.68 -9.39 13.62
CA LEU A 123 -6.24 -8.03 13.64
C LEU A 123 -7.74 -8.03 13.33
N LYS A 124 -8.18 -8.83 12.35
CA LYS A 124 -9.57 -8.98 11.95
C LYS A 124 -10.51 -9.42 13.09
N ARG A 125 -10.00 -10.04 14.15
CA ARG A 125 -10.83 -10.50 15.28
C ARG A 125 -11.43 -9.35 16.07
N LYS A 126 -10.77 -8.18 16.07
CA LYS A 126 -11.17 -7.01 16.87
C LYS A 126 -11.48 -5.78 16.04
N HIS A 127 -10.95 -5.71 14.82
CA HIS A 127 -11.08 -4.56 13.95
C HIS A 127 -11.65 -4.95 12.60
N THR A 128 -12.38 -4.08 11.95
CA THR A 128 -12.67 -4.21 10.53
C THR A 128 -11.40 -3.91 9.75
N ILE A 129 -10.94 -4.84 8.91
CA ILE A 129 -9.75 -4.66 8.10
C ILE A 129 -10.11 -4.45 6.62
N CYS A 130 -9.62 -3.38 6.03
CA CYS A 130 -9.83 -3.10 4.62
C CYS A 130 -8.53 -2.67 3.94
N THR A 131 -8.47 -2.77 2.61
CA THR A 131 -7.39 -2.14 1.86
C THR A 131 -7.67 -0.65 1.69
N LEU A 132 -6.61 0.16 1.57
CA LEU A 132 -6.63 1.52 1.04
C LEU A 132 -5.43 1.69 0.12
N SER A 133 -5.60 1.26 -1.11
CA SER A 133 -4.53 1.16 -2.09
C SER A 133 -4.83 1.99 -3.34
N ASN A 134 -3.76 2.40 -4.03
CA ASN A 134 -3.88 2.96 -5.38
C ASN A 134 -4.21 1.88 -6.44
N GLY A 135 -4.06 0.59 -6.11
CA GLY A 135 -4.45 -0.54 -6.97
C GLY A 135 -5.96 -0.54 -7.23
N ASN A 136 -6.38 -0.97 -8.43
CA ASN A 136 -7.80 -1.12 -8.73
C ASN A 136 -8.41 -2.36 -8.05
N ILE A 137 -9.73 -2.36 -7.87
CA ILE A 137 -10.47 -3.38 -7.12
C ILE A 137 -10.19 -4.79 -7.66
N GLY A 138 -10.24 -4.98 -8.99
CA GLY A 138 -9.98 -6.27 -9.61
C GLY A 138 -8.58 -6.80 -9.33
N LEU A 139 -7.56 -5.93 -9.36
CA LEU A 139 -6.18 -6.28 -9.02
C LEU A 139 -6.08 -6.72 -7.55
N LEU A 140 -6.60 -5.92 -6.62
CA LEU A 140 -6.55 -6.20 -5.19
C LEU A 140 -7.33 -7.48 -4.82
N THR A 141 -8.46 -7.73 -5.49
CA THR A 141 -9.26 -8.95 -5.32
C THR A 141 -8.50 -10.20 -5.76
N ASN A 142 -7.84 -10.15 -6.93
CA ASN A 142 -7.03 -11.26 -7.42
C ASN A 142 -5.83 -11.52 -6.51
N MET A 143 -5.16 -10.48 -6.07
CA MET A 143 -4.06 -10.55 -5.11
C MET A 143 -4.51 -11.15 -3.77
N ALA A 144 -5.68 -10.75 -3.27
CA ALA A 144 -6.24 -11.30 -2.05
C ALA A 144 -6.52 -12.81 -2.16
N LYS A 145 -7.06 -13.24 -3.30
CA LYS A 145 -7.28 -14.68 -3.56
C LYS A 145 -5.97 -15.44 -3.73
N HIS A 146 -4.98 -14.86 -4.39
CA HIS A 146 -3.66 -15.47 -4.58
C HIS A 146 -2.94 -15.65 -3.24
N GLY A 147 -2.88 -14.60 -2.43
CA GLY A 147 -2.14 -14.57 -1.16
C GLY A 147 -2.93 -15.02 0.07
N GLY A 148 -4.21 -15.41 -0.06
CA GLY A 148 -5.04 -15.79 1.09
C GLY A 148 -5.32 -14.63 2.05
N LEU A 149 -5.39 -13.38 1.55
CA LEU A 149 -5.55 -12.19 2.37
C LEU A 149 -7.01 -12.04 2.84
N PRO A 150 -7.29 -12.03 4.16
CA PRO A 150 -8.65 -12.18 4.69
C PRO A 150 -9.40 -10.84 4.87
N TRP A 151 -9.35 -9.94 3.88
CA TRP A 151 -10.01 -8.65 3.96
C TRP A 151 -11.49 -8.75 4.27
N ASP A 152 -12.02 -7.80 5.07
CA ASP A 152 -13.47 -7.59 5.22
C ASP A 152 -14.01 -6.78 4.05
N CYS A 153 -13.23 -5.82 3.56
CA CYS A 153 -13.60 -4.94 2.46
C CYS A 153 -12.37 -4.56 1.62
N ILE A 154 -12.56 -4.42 0.31
CA ILE A 154 -11.54 -3.91 -0.59
C ILE A 154 -11.91 -2.49 -1.01
N LEU A 155 -11.19 -1.51 -0.42
CA LEU A 155 -11.25 -0.11 -0.81
C LEU A 155 -10.00 0.27 -1.58
N SER A 156 -10.16 1.18 -2.53
CA SER A 156 -9.07 1.59 -3.40
C SER A 156 -9.31 3.00 -3.97
N ALA A 157 -8.28 3.55 -4.59
CA ALA A 157 -8.38 4.79 -5.37
C ALA A 157 -9.51 4.75 -6.41
N GLU A 158 -9.84 3.58 -6.96
CA GLU A 158 -10.93 3.37 -7.92
C GLU A 158 -12.30 3.74 -7.32
N VAL A 159 -12.54 3.38 -6.04
CA VAL A 159 -13.79 3.72 -5.33
C VAL A 159 -13.95 5.24 -5.21
N PHE A 160 -12.85 5.94 -4.92
CA PHE A 160 -12.85 7.37 -4.64
C PHE A 160 -12.54 8.23 -5.88
N ARG A 161 -12.16 7.61 -7.00
CA ARG A 161 -11.69 8.26 -8.24
C ARG A 161 -10.59 9.29 -7.96
N ALA A 162 -9.70 8.96 -7.02
CA ALA A 162 -8.58 9.80 -6.61
C ALA A 162 -7.45 8.90 -6.08
N TYR A 163 -6.23 9.15 -6.54
CA TYR A 163 -5.05 8.48 -6.03
C TYR A 163 -4.57 9.10 -4.72
N LYS A 164 -4.04 8.30 -3.81
CA LYS A 164 -3.25 8.80 -2.68
C LYS A 164 -2.08 9.65 -3.23
N PRO A 165 -1.75 10.79 -2.61
CA PRO A 165 -2.17 11.24 -1.28
C PRO A 165 -3.39 12.19 -1.27
N ALA A 166 -4.32 12.12 -2.21
CA ALA A 166 -5.50 12.99 -2.17
C ALA A 166 -6.33 12.75 -0.89
N PRO A 167 -6.72 13.79 -0.14
CA PRO A 167 -7.49 13.65 1.10
C PRO A 167 -8.79 12.85 0.95
N THR A 168 -9.40 12.91 -0.24
CA THR A 168 -10.63 12.18 -0.57
C THR A 168 -10.50 10.67 -0.35
N THR A 169 -9.30 10.10 -0.56
CA THR A 169 -9.09 8.66 -0.37
C THR A 169 -9.09 8.28 1.11
N TYR A 170 -8.41 9.06 1.96
CA TYR A 170 -8.32 8.79 3.41
C TYR A 170 -9.64 9.04 4.11
N LEU A 171 -10.24 10.22 3.90
CA LEU A 171 -11.54 10.58 4.46
C LEU A 171 -12.68 9.72 3.91
N GLY A 172 -12.51 9.20 2.69
CA GLY A 172 -13.43 8.27 2.06
C GLY A 172 -13.61 6.98 2.86
N VAL A 173 -12.57 6.47 3.50
CA VAL A 173 -12.66 5.28 4.38
C VAL A 173 -13.59 5.57 5.56
N ALA A 174 -13.37 6.67 6.27
CA ALA A 174 -14.23 7.06 7.39
C ALA A 174 -15.70 7.19 6.96
N LYS A 175 -15.94 7.81 5.79
CA LYS A 175 -17.28 7.96 5.21
C LYS A 175 -17.93 6.61 4.84
N VAL A 176 -17.18 5.66 4.29
CA VAL A 176 -17.71 4.33 3.89
C VAL A 176 -18.20 3.55 5.12
N PHE A 177 -17.49 3.67 6.24
CA PHE A 177 -17.82 2.94 7.47
C PHE A 177 -18.64 3.77 8.48
N ASP A 178 -19.04 5.00 8.12
CA ASP A 178 -19.80 5.92 8.98
C ASP A 178 -19.15 6.12 10.36
N VAL A 179 -17.84 6.37 10.36
CA VAL A 179 -17.04 6.62 11.57
C VAL A 179 -16.28 7.94 11.46
N ALA A 180 -15.84 8.48 12.61
CA ALA A 180 -14.98 9.65 12.61
C ALA A 180 -13.55 9.30 12.12
N PRO A 181 -12.81 10.23 11.47
CA PRO A 181 -11.47 9.96 10.96
C PRO A 181 -10.51 9.38 12.01
N GLU A 182 -10.58 9.84 13.27
CA GLU A 182 -9.77 9.34 14.38
C GLU A 182 -10.07 7.89 14.79
N GLN A 183 -11.14 7.30 14.29
CA GLN A 183 -11.48 5.88 14.46
C GLN A 183 -10.94 4.99 13.33
N VAL A 184 -10.31 5.60 12.32
CA VAL A 184 -9.61 4.91 11.24
C VAL A 184 -8.12 5.00 11.49
N MET A 185 -7.41 3.89 11.35
CA MET A 185 -5.95 3.84 11.35
C MET A 185 -5.44 3.41 9.99
N LEU A 186 -4.56 4.22 9.38
CA LEU A 186 -3.81 3.77 8.22
C LEU A 186 -2.60 2.94 8.68
N VAL A 187 -2.46 1.76 8.12
CA VAL A 187 -1.32 0.85 8.33
C VAL A 187 -0.48 0.83 7.06
N ALA A 188 0.75 1.32 7.11
CA ALA A 188 1.60 1.45 5.92
C ALA A 188 3.10 1.34 6.24
N ALA A 189 3.88 0.95 5.24
CA ALA A 189 5.34 0.97 5.28
C ALA A 189 5.95 2.25 4.69
N HIS A 190 5.15 3.29 4.43
CA HIS A 190 5.55 4.53 3.76
C HIS A 190 5.22 5.74 4.62
N GLN A 191 6.24 6.49 5.05
CA GLN A 191 6.06 7.64 5.95
C GLN A 191 5.28 8.79 5.32
N ASP A 192 5.42 9.00 4.01
CA ASP A 192 4.68 10.02 3.26
C ASP A 192 3.17 9.71 3.18
N ASP A 193 2.79 8.42 3.02
CA ASP A 193 1.40 7.97 3.06
C ASP A 193 0.79 8.17 4.46
N LEU A 194 1.55 7.81 5.51
CA LEU A 194 1.15 8.03 6.90
C LEU A 194 1.01 9.52 7.23
N ALA A 195 1.93 10.35 6.76
CA ALA A 195 1.85 11.80 6.95
C ALA A 195 0.59 12.40 6.32
N ALA A 196 0.23 11.96 5.11
CA ALA A 196 -1.00 12.39 4.44
C ALA A 196 -2.26 11.92 5.19
N ALA A 197 -2.26 10.69 5.73
CA ALA A 197 -3.35 10.18 6.55
C ALA A 197 -3.52 10.98 7.86
N ARG A 198 -2.41 11.30 8.56
CA ARG A 198 -2.43 12.16 9.75
C ARG A 198 -2.99 13.55 9.46
N ALA A 199 -2.64 14.13 8.32
CA ALA A 199 -3.19 15.42 7.89
C ALA A 199 -4.72 15.39 7.69
N CYS A 200 -5.28 14.19 7.46
CA CYS A 200 -6.72 13.95 7.39
C CYS A 200 -7.35 13.55 8.75
N GLY A 201 -6.58 13.53 9.84
CA GLY A 201 -7.06 13.18 11.17
C GLY A 201 -7.10 11.68 11.47
N LEU A 202 -6.56 10.83 10.61
CA LEU A 202 -6.47 9.39 10.86
C LEU A 202 -5.35 9.08 11.87
N GLN A 203 -5.50 7.98 12.59
CA GLN A 203 -4.38 7.35 13.29
C GLN A 203 -3.46 6.64 12.31
N THR A 204 -2.23 6.35 12.70
CA THR A 204 -1.24 5.73 11.83
C THR A 204 -0.43 4.64 12.53
N ALA A 205 -0.16 3.55 11.80
CA ALA A 205 0.77 2.51 12.22
C ALA A 205 1.81 2.30 11.10
N TYR A 206 3.08 2.52 11.44
CA TYR A 206 4.19 2.21 10.54
C TYR A 206 4.59 0.74 10.68
N ILE A 207 4.74 0.05 9.55
CA ILE A 207 5.23 -1.32 9.47
C ILE A 207 6.60 -1.33 8.81
N GLU A 208 7.58 -1.95 9.45
CA GLU A 208 8.92 -2.06 8.90
C GLU A 208 8.94 -3.04 7.72
N ARG A 209 9.42 -2.57 6.58
CA ARG A 209 9.70 -3.36 5.38
C ARG A 209 11.07 -2.95 4.83
N PRO A 210 12.15 -3.28 5.54
CA PRO A 210 13.48 -2.81 5.16
C PRO A 210 13.89 -3.26 3.76
N PHE A 211 13.41 -4.40 3.30
CA PHE A 211 13.78 -4.98 2.01
C PHE A 211 12.74 -4.77 0.90
N GLU A 212 11.82 -3.82 1.06
CA GLU A 212 10.80 -3.51 0.07
C GLU A 212 11.36 -3.27 -1.34
N PHE A 213 12.56 -2.67 -1.44
CA PHE A 213 13.22 -2.36 -2.70
C PHE A 213 14.36 -3.34 -3.05
N GLY A 214 14.31 -4.55 -2.47
CA GLY A 214 15.32 -5.59 -2.62
C GLY A 214 16.40 -5.56 -1.54
N GLN A 215 17.16 -6.65 -1.47
CA GLN A 215 18.17 -6.88 -0.42
C GLN A 215 19.39 -5.95 -0.52
N ALA A 216 19.70 -5.47 -1.73
CA ALA A 216 20.89 -4.67 -1.99
C ALA A 216 20.82 -3.25 -1.42
N LYS A 217 19.63 -2.74 -1.17
CA LYS A 217 19.42 -1.37 -0.68
C LYS A 217 18.31 -1.35 0.37
N PRO A 218 18.61 -1.72 1.62
CA PRO A 218 17.65 -1.62 2.70
C PRO A 218 17.13 -0.19 2.88
N LYS A 219 15.82 -0.08 3.10
CA LYS A 219 15.13 1.18 3.41
C LYS A 219 15.39 1.55 4.88
N ASP A 220 15.50 2.84 5.16
CA ASP A 220 15.46 3.34 6.53
C ASP A 220 14.08 3.09 7.14
N VAL A 221 14.05 2.39 8.26
CA VAL A 221 12.84 2.03 9.00
C VAL A 221 12.82 2.70 10.39
N SER A 222 13.59 3.75 10.59
CA SER A 222 13.64 4.49 11.86
C SER A 222 12.26 4.97 12.28
N PRO A 223 11.95 4.93 13.59
CA PRO A 223 10.68 5.40 14.12
C PRO A 223 10.44 6.90 13.87
N ASP A 224 9.24 7.24 13.41
CA ASP A 224 8.71 8.60 13.41
C ASP A 224 7.74 8.75 14.60
N PRO A 225 8.04 9.60 15.60
CA PRO A 225 7.19 9.77 16.78
C PRO A 225 5.82 10.37 16.48
N ALA A 226 5.59 10.87 15.26
CA ALA A 226 4.28 11.33 14.81
C ALA A 226 3.31 10.17 14.52
N ASN A 227 3.80 8.94 14.35
CA ASN A 227 2.93 7.77 14.17
C ASN A 227 2.37 7.30 15.52
N THR A 228 1.13 6.82 15.52
CA THR A 228 0.50 6.25 16.72
C THR A 228 1.18 4.94 17.13
N PHE A 229 1.54 4.11 16.15
CA PHE A 229 2.24 2.85 16.35
C PHE A 229 3.43 2.73 15.38
N HIS A 230 4.44 2.00 15.86
CA HIS A 230 5.56 1.52 15.05
C HIS A 230 5.75 0.04 15.37
N ALA A 231 5.72 -0.81 14.36
CA ALA A 231 5.83 -2.25 14.50
C ALA A 231 6.77 -2.86 13.46
N GLN A 232 7.54 -3.86 13.87
CA GLN A 232 8.45 -4.60 12.97
C GLN A 232 7.69 -5.34 11.87
N ASP A 233 6.47 -5.80 12.19
CA ASP A 233 5.61 -6.57 11.29
C ASP A 233 4.14 -6.51 11.75
N LEU A 234 3.23 -7.17 11.03
CA LEU A 234 1.81 -7.19 11.38
C LEU A 234 1.49 -8.06 12.61
N LEU A 235 2.36 -9.01 12.96
CA LEU A 235 2.19 -9.78 14.19
C LEU A 235 2.50 -8.90 15.40
N ALA A 236 3.57 -8.12 15.35
CA ALA A 236 3.92 -7.15 16.39
C ALA A 236 2.84 -6.06 16.51
N LEU A 237 2.26 -5.58 15.40
CA LEU A 237 1.12 -4.66 15.46
C LEU A 237 -0.10 -5.29 16.13
N ALA A 238 -0.40 -6.56 15.83
CA ALA A 238 -1.50 -7.28 16.47
C ALA A 238 -1.27 -7.41 17.98
N ASP A 239 -0.04 -7.66 18.43
CA ASP A 239 0.31 -7.68 19.86
C ASP A 239 0.08 -6.31 20.51
N GLN A 240 0.54 -5.22 19.89
CA GLN A 240 0.37 -3.85 20.40
C GLN A 240 -1.11 -3.45 20.49
N LEU A 241 -1.97 -3.94 19.59
CA LEU A 241 -3.43 -3.72 19.60
C LEU A 241 -4.18 -4.74 20.46
N GLY A 242 -3.48 -5.68 21.09
CA GLY A 242 -4.04 -6.70 21.97
C GLY A 242 -4.93 -7.72 21.25
N CYS A 243 -4.65 -8.00 19.96
CA CYS A 243 -5.39 -8.96 19.13
C CYS A 243 -4.86 -10.38 19.25
#